data_9d8a65042a9125d3fecd197dbb111215
#
_entry.id   9d8a65042a9125d3fecd197dbb111215
#
_cell.length_a   1.000
_cell.length_b   1.000
_cell.length_c   1.000
_cell.angle_alpha   90.00
_cell.angle_beta   90.00
_cell.angle_gamma   90.00
#
_symmetry.space_group_name_H-M   'P 1'
#
loop_
_entity.id
_entity.type
_entity.pdbx_description
1 polymer ?
#
loop_
_entity_poly.entity_id
_entity_poly.type
_entity_poly.pdbx_seq_one_letter_code
_entity_poly.pdbx_strand_id
1 'polypeptide(L)'
;QRQMCIRDRSDVAIHTAKNHANKENIDINYILGEAENLLPEKNEHFDVVTCLEAIEHVPDPNQLVKTCSNLCKKNGDIFFSTINRNPKSFLFAIVGAEYILNLLPKGTHEYEKFIKPSELIQMMENNGLTIKELTGMSYNPLTKNYWLGKNVDVNYLIHAKKI
;
A
#
# COMPACT_ATOMS: atom_id res chain seq x y z
N GLN A 1 -22.06 11.32 3.83
CA GLN A 1 -21.07 10.88 4.84
C GLN A 1 -20.09 9.94 4.13
N ARG A 2 -18.79 10.27 4.12
CA ARG A 2 -17.76 9.37 3.56
C ARG A 2 -17.53 8.27 4.59
N GLN A 3 -17.87 7.05 4.27
CA GLN A 3 -17.60 5.91 5.12
C GLN A 3 -16.19 5.40 4.81
N MET A 4 -15.31 5.39 5.80
CA MET A 4 -13.99 4.78 5.69
C MET A 4 -14.06 3.32 6.15
N CYS A 5 -13.47 2.43 5.36
CA CYS A 5 -13.32 1.03 5.71
C CYS A 5 -11.83 0.67 5.67
N ILE A 6 -11.30 0.14 6.76
CA ILE A 6 -9.91 -0.33 6.87
C ILE A 6 -9.91 -1.82 7.10
N ARG A 7 -9.06 -2.52 6.34
CA ARG A 7 -8.88 -3.95 6.48
C ARG A 7 -7.44 -4.29 6.78
N ASP A 8 -7.24 -5.18 7.75
CA ASP A 8 -5.93 -5.68 8.15
C ASP A 8 -6.03 -7.15 8.55
N ARG A 9 -4.91 -7.88 8.41
CA ARG A 9 -4.77 -9.28 8.82
C ARG A 9 -4.38 -9.43 10.29
N SER A 10 -3.88 -8.37 10.90
CA SER A 10 -3.43 -8.35 12.29
C SER A 10 -4.56 -7.95 13.25
N ASP A 11 -4.98 -8.89 14.11
CA ASP A 11 -5.96 -8.61 15.16
C ASP A 11 -5.47 -7.52 16.12
N VAL A 12 -4.19 -7.55 16.49
CA VAL A 12 -3.59 -6.54 17.37
C VAL A 12 -3.62 -5.16 16.72
N ALA A 13 -3.30 -5.06 15.42
CA ALA A 13 -3.33 -3.79 14.69
C ALA A 13 -4.77 -3.24 14.59
N ILE A 14 -5.74 -4.09 14.26
CA ILE A 14 -7.16 -3.71 14.22
C ILE A 14 -7.66 -3.26 15.60
N HIS A 15 -7.33 -3.97 16.67
CA HIS A 15 -7.74 -3.57 18.03
C HIS A 15 -7.14 -2.21 18.42
N THR A 16 -5.87 -2.01 18.17
CA THR A 16 -5.18 -0.74 18.45
C THR A 16 -5.78 0.41 17.64
N ALA A 17 -6.04 0.18 16.36
CA ALA A 17 -6.65 1.18 15.48
C ALA A 17 -8.08 1.57 15.91
N LYS A 18 -8.90 0.58 16.30
CA LYS A 18 -10.25 0.83 16.86
C LYS A 18 -10.19 1.69 18.12
N ASN A 19 -9.27 1.36 19.05
CA ASN A 19 -9.10 2.13 20.28
C ASN A 19 -8.68 3.59 19.98
N HIS A 20 -7.80 3.79 19.02
CA HIS A 20 -7.39 5.14 18.59
C HIS A 20 -8.57 5.90 17.95
N ALA A 21 -9.27 5.29 17.00
CA ALA A 21 -10.44 5.92 16.36
C ALA A 21 -11.52 6.32 17.37
N ASN A 22 -11.79 5.47 18.36
CA ASN A 22 -12.73 5.76 19.44
C ASN A 22 -12.31 6.98 20.28
N LYS A 23 -11.00 7.10 20.59
CA LYS A 23 -10.48 8.26 21.34
C LYS A 23 -10.60 9.57 20.57
N GLU A 24 -10.41 9.51 19.25
CA GLU A 24 -10.48 10.66 18.35
C GLU A 24 -11.90 10.94 17.83
N ASN A 25 -12.90 10.14 18.23
CA ASN A 25 -14.28 10.20 17.73
C ASN A 25 -14.39 10.11 16.20
N ILE A 26 -13.57 9.24 15.59
CA ILE A 26 -13.56 9.00 14.15
C ILE A 26 -14.35 7.72 13.85
N ASP A 27 -15.35 7.81 12.96
CA ASP A 27 -16.14 6.67 12.52
C ASP A 27 -15.43 5.94 11.37
N ILE A 28 -14.82 4.79 11.68
CA ILE A 28 -14.11 3.92 10.74
C ILE A 28 -14.58 2.48 10.95
N ASN A 29 -14.96 1.82 9.85
CA ASN A 29 -15.26 0.40 9.86
C ASN A 29 -13.97 -0.42 9.70
N TYR A 30 -13.46 -0.99 10.79
CA TYR A 30 -12.28 -1.86 10.80
C TYR A 30 -12.68 -3.33 10.66
N ILE A 31 -12.15 -4.00 9.64
CA ILE A 31 -12.46 -5.40 9.33
C ILE A 31 -11.17 -6.24 9.41
N LEU A 32 -11.18 -7.28 10.23
CA LEU A 32 -10.11 -8.27 10.30
C LEU A 32 -10.24 -9.29 9.17
N GLY A 33 -9.16 -9.51 8.43
CA GLY A 33 -9.08 -10.56 7.41
C GLY A 33 -8.42 -10.14 6.10
N GLU A 34 -8.69 -10.84 5.01
CA GLU A 34 -8.11 -10.60 3.68
C GLU A 34 -9.05 -9.75 2.80
N ALA A 35 -8.49 -8.93 1.91
CA ALA A 35 -9.26 -8.03 1.05
C ALA A 35 -10.25 -8.80 0.15
N GLU A 36 -9.87 -10.00 -0.29
CA GLU A 36 -10.68 -10.90 -1.12
C GLU A 36 -12.04 -11.24 -0.50
N ASN A 37 -12.08 -11.35 0.83
CA ASN A 37 -13.31 -11.67 1.56
C ASN A 37 -14.36 -10.54 1.50
N LEU A 38 -13.98 -9.35 1.06
CA LEU A 38 -14.91 -8.23 0.85
C LEU A 38 -15.67 -8.32 -0.48
N LEU A 39 -15.12 -9.00 -1.49
CA LEU A 39 -15.65 -8.98 -2.84
C LEU A 39 -17.12 -9.39 -2.96
N PRO A 40 -17.62 -10.43 -2.28
CA PRO A 40 -19.02 -10.84 -2.40
C PRO A 40 -20.02 -9.72 -2.06
N GLU A 41 -19.64 -8.84 -1.11
CA GLU A 41 -20.54 -7.82 -0.59
C GLU A 41 -20.19 -6.39 -1.08
N LYS A 42 -18.94 -6.17 -1.48
CA LYS A 42 -18.35 -4.83 -1.73
C LYS A 42 -17.79 -4.65 -3.13
N ASN A 43 -18.20 -5.47 -4.10
CA ASN A 43 -17.80 -5.29 -5.48
C ASN A 43 -18.24 -3.91 -6.00
N GLU A 44 -17.32 -3.18 -6.64
CA GLU A 44 -17.55 -1.79 -7.13
C GLU A 44 -18.17 -0.85 -6.09
N HIS A 45 -17.73 -0.96 -4.85
CA HIS A 45 -18.33 -0.25 -3.72
C HIS A 45 -17.61 1.05 -3.35
N PHE A 46 -16.29 1.08 -3.48
CA PHE A 46 -15.47 2.18 -2.98
C PHE A 46 -15.13 3.19 -4.07
N ASP A 47 -15.24 4.47 -3.77
CA ASP A 47 -14.81 5.56 -4.66
C ASP A 47 -13.28 5.68 -4.71
N VAL A 48 -12.61 5.33 -3.61
CA VAL A 48 -11.15 5.30 -3.48
C VAL A 48 -10.73 4.02 -2.78
N VAL A 49 -9.70 3.35 -3.31
CA VAL A 49 -9.05 2.19 -2.70
C VAL A 49 -7.57 2.50 -2.50
N THR A 50 -7.04 2.24 -1.32
CA THR A 50 -5.61 2.38 -1.03
C THR A 50 -5.02 1.06 -0.55
N CYS A 51 -3.85 0.70 -1.08
CA CYS A 51 -3.05 -0.44 -0.65
C CYS A 51 -1.60 0.05 -0.50
N LEU A 52 -1.24 0.44 0.73
CA LEU A 52 0.03 1.11 1.01
C LEU A 52 0.92 0.19 1.83
N GLU A 53 2.14 -0.07 1.34
CA GLU A 53 3.17 -0.91 1.98
C GLU A 53 2.63 -2.30 2.41
N ALA A 54 1.79 -2.91 1.58
CA ALA A 54 1.16 -4.20 1.87
C ALA A 54 1.33 -5.23 0.75
N ILE A 55 1.50 -4.78 -0.48
CA ILE A 55 1.52 -5.65 -1.66
C ILE A 55 2.74 -6.57 -1.69
N GLU A 56 3.88 -6.15 -1.13
CA GLU A 56 5.10 -6.96 -0.98
C GLU A 56 4.97 -8.07 0.06
N HIS A 57 3.95 -8.04 0.90
CA HIS A 57 3.74 -9.01 1.98
C HIS A 57 2.71 -10.08 1.64
N VAL A 58 2.10 -10.03 0.46
CA VAL A 58 1.11 -11.04 0.04
C VAL A 58 1.75 -12.11 -0.83
N PRO A 59 1.20 -13.35 -0.82
CA PRO A 59 1.71 -14.44 -1.66
C PRO A 59 1.51 -14.18 -3.16
N ASP A 60 0.43 -13.52 -3.55
CA ASP A 60 0.10 -13.20 -4.94
C ASP A 60 -0.25 -11.72 -5.09
N PRO A 61 0.73 -10.87 -5.45
CA PRO A 61 0.53 -9.45 -5.70
C PRO A 61 -0.50 -9.16 -6.81
N ASN A 62 -0.52 -9.95 -7.88
CA ASN A 62 -1.45 -9.74 -8.99
C ASN A 62 -2.90 -9.99 -8.55
N GLN A 63 -3.14 -11.02 -7.72
CA GLN A 63 -4.47 -11.26 -7.16
C GLN A 63 -4.91 -10.11 -6.26
N LEU A 64 -4.04 -9.52 -5.45
CA LEU A 64 -4.37 -8.36 -4.63
C LEU A 64 -4.71 -7.13 -5.50
N VAL A 65 -3.95 -6.86 -6.57
CA VAL A 65 -4.27 -5.79 -7.54
C VAL A 65 -5.65 -6.00 -8.15
N LYS A 66 -5.96 -7.23 -8.59
CA LYS A 66 -7.27 -7.60 -9.12
C LYS A 66 -8.39 -7.36 -8.10
N THR A 67 -8.16 -7.74 -6.86
CA THR A 67 -9.11 -7.54 -5.75
C THR A 67 -9.36 -6.06 -5.52
N CYS A 68 -8.31 -5.23 -5.42
CA CYS A 68 -8.43 -3.78 -5.27
C CYS A 68 -9.20 -3.15 -6.45
N SER A 69 -8.90 -3.59 -7.69
CA SER A 69 -9.65 -3.14 -8.86
C SER A 69 -11.13 -3.48 -8.76
N ASN A 70 -11.47 -4.70 -8.37
CA ASN A 70 -12.88 -5.12 -8.25
C ASN A 70 -13.61 -4.40 -7.12
N LEU A 71 -12.96 -4.07 -6.02
CA LEU A 71 -13.55 -3.30 -4.92
C LEU A 71 -13.81 -1.84 -5.29
N CYS A 72 -13.02 -1.28 -6.22
CA CYS A 72 -13.15 0.09 -6.66
C CYS A 72 -14.28 0.25 -7.68
N LYS A 73 -15.04 1.33 -7.56
CA LYS A 73 -16.05 1.71 -8.55
C LYS A 73 -15.42 2.05 -9.90
N LYS A 74 -16.18 1.93 -10.96
CA LYS A 74 -15.83 2.51 -12.27
C LYS A 74 -15.55 4.01 -12.13
N ASN A 75 -14.46 4.48 -12.73
CA ASN A 75 -13.91 5.84 -12.58
C ASN A 75 -13.43 6.20 -11.16
N GLY A 76 -13.36 5.25 -10.24
CA GLY A 76 -12.77 5.45 -8.92
C GLY A 76 -11.24 5.48 -8.95
N ASP A 77 -10.65 5.95 -7.87
CA ASP A 77 -9.20 6.14 -7.74
C ASP A 77 -8.58 5.00 -6.92
N ILE A 78 -7.41 4.52 -7.37
CA ILE A 78 -6.67 3.48 -6.65
C ILE A 78 -5.23 3.94 -6.44
N PHE A 79 -4.73 3.73 -5.22
CA PHE A 79 -3.37 4.07 -4.83
C PHE A 79 -2.65 2.83 -4.31
N PHE A 80 -1.48 2.55 -4.87
CA PHE A 80 -0.55 1.56 -4.35
C PHE A 80 0.74 2.23 -3.91
N SER A 81 1.36 1.75 -2.85
CA SER A 81 2.75 2.04 -2.53
C SER A 81 3.51 0.78 -2.15
N THR A 82 4.79 0.74 -2.47
CA THR A 82 5.70 -0.34 -2.09
C THR A 82 7.16 0.07 -2.32
N ILE A 83 8.08 -0.82 -1.95
CA ILE A 83 9.52 -0.65 -2.10
C ILE A 83 9.96 -1.16 -3.48
N ASN A 84 10.78 -0.37 -4.17
CA ASN A 84 11.31 -0.73 -5.48
C ASN A 84 12.38 -1.81 -5.37
N ARG A 85 12.37 -2.81 -6.25
CA ARG A 85 13.38 -3.87 -6.30
C ARG A 85 14.62 -3.43 -7.08
N ASN A 86 15.59 -2.82 -6.39
CA ASN A 86 16.89 -2.48 -6.94
C ASN A 86 17.99 -2.46 -5.84
N PRO A 87 19.29 -2.42 -6.20
CA PRO A 87 20.36 -2.43 -5.20
C PRO A 87 20.35 -1.25 -4.22
N LYS A 88 19.83 -0.09 -4.66
CA LYS A 88 19.75 1.10 -3.83
C LYS A 88 18.69 0.94 -2.74
N SER A 89 17.52 0.42 -3.08
CA SER A 89 16.46 0.14 -2.09
C SER A 89 16.89 -0.93 -1.09
N PHE A 90 17.62 -1.96 -1.54
CA PHE A 90 18.24 -2.95 -0.65
C PHE A 90 19.13 -2.27 0.41
N LEU A 91 20.02 -1.39 -0.04
CA LEU A 91 20.94 -0.69 0.85
C LEU A 91 20.21 0.20 1.86
N PHE A 92 19.21 0.95 1.40
CA PHE A 92 18.52 1.92 2.26
C PHE A 92 17.41 1.29 3.12
N ALA A 93 16.57 0.43 2.54
CA ALA A 93 15.43 -0.15 3.27
C ALA A 93 15.86 -1.28 4.21
N ILE A 94 16.76 -2.16 3.76
CA ILE A 94 17.19 -3.32 4.56
C ILE A 94 18.40 -2.94 5.41
N VAL A 95 19.53 -2.59 4.79
CA VAL A 95 20.77 -2.34 5.54
C VAL A 95 20.66 -1.07 6.39
N GLY A 96 20.12 0.02 5.83
CA GLY A 96 19.98 1.28 6.53
C GLY A 96 18.94 1.25 7.64
N ALA A 97 17.71 0.89 7.32
CA ALA A 97 16.60 0.97 8.28
C ALA A 97 16.61 -0.17 9.32
N GLU A 98 16.93 -1.40 8.91
CA GLU A 98 16.87 -2.56 9.81
C GLU A 98 18.17 -2.78 10.61
N TYR A 99 19.35 -2.61 9.97
CA TYR A 99 20.63 -2.98 10.58
C TYR A 99 21.42 -1.81 11.16
N ILE A 100 21.39 -0.62 10.54
CA ILE A 100 22.17 0.53 10.99
C ILE A 100 21.34 1.41 11.93
N LEU A 101 20.14 1.80 11.53
CA LEU A 101 19.32 2.74 12.29
C LEU A 101 18.38 2.05 13.29
N ASN A 102 18.20 0.73 13.19
CA ASN A 102 17.26 -0.06 14.02
C ASN A 102 15.84 0.56 14.06
N LEU A 103 15.41 1.20 12.99
CA LEU A 103 14.07 1.79 12.88
C LEU A 103 12.98 0.73 12.72
N LEU A 104 13.36 -0.44 12.18
CA LEU A 104 12.48 -1.58 11.95
C LEU A 104 13.12 -2.86 12.50
N PRO A 105 12.35 -3.87 12.92
CA PRO A 105 12.86 -5.18 13.27
C PRO A 105 13.64 -5.81 12.12
N LYS A 106 14.70 -6.55 12.43
CA LYS A 106 15.49 -7.28 11.43
C LYS A 106 14.63 -8.34 10.74
N GLY A 107 14.72 -8.42 9.41
CA GLY A 107 13.95 -9.38 8.61
C GLY A 107 12.52 -8.91 8.31
N THR A 108 12.21 -7.64 8.52
CA THR A 108 10.91 -7.05 8.13
C THR A 108 10.71 -7.09 6.61
N HIS A 109 11.79 -6.92 5.84
CA HIS A 109 11.74 -6.88 4.38
C HIS A 109 12.57 -7.99 3.75
N GLU A 110 11.96 -8.69 2.80
CA GLU A 110 12.62 -9.66 1.92
C GLU A 110 12.80 -9.02 0.54
N TYR A 111 14.04 -8.80 0.11
CA TYR A 111 14.36 -8.13 -1.16
C TYR A 111 13.66 -8.74 -2.37
N GLU A 112 13.52 -10.07 -2.40
CA GLU A 112 12.88 -10.80 -3.49
C GLU A 112 11.39 -10.46 -3.65
N LYS A 113 10.75 -10.01 -2.58
CA LYS A 113 9.34 -9.58 -2.55
C LYS A 113 9.13 -8.12 -2.98
N PHE A 114 10.20 -7.34 -3.10
CA PHE A 114 10.09 -5.98 -3.61
C PHE A 114 9.63 -6.01 -5.07
N ILE A 115 8.87 -5.00 -5.48
CA ILE A 115 8.23 -4.96 -6.78
C ILE A 115 8.77 -3.77 -7.57
N LYS A 116 9.18 -3.99 -8.83
CA LYS A 116 9.60 -2.88 -9.69
C LYS A 116 8.36 -2.07 -10.13
N PRO A 117 8.49 -0.74 -10.32
CA PRO A 117 7.39 0.07 -10.84
C PRO A 117 6.77 -0.48 -12.12
N SER A 118 7.59 -0.98 -13.06
CA SER A 118 7.12 -1.57 -14.32
C SER A 118 6.30 -2.84 -14.12
N GLU A 119 6.65 -3.67 -13.12
CA GLU A 119 5.92 -4.90 -12.81
C GLU A 119 4.53 -4.57 -12.21
N LEU A 120 4.48 -3.61 -11.26
CA LEU A 120 3.22 -3.20 -10.66
C LEU A 120 2.32 -2.50 -11.69
N ILE A 121 2.87 -1.62 -12.51
CA ILE A 121 2.13 -0.97 -13.61
C ILE A 121 1.50 -2.03 -14.52
N GLN A 122 2.26 -3.03 -14.95
CA GLN A 122 1.76 -4.11 -15.80
C GLN A 122 0.61 -4.89 -15.13
N MET A 123 0.76 -5.22 -13.83
CA MET A 123 -0.33 -5.88 -13.07
C MET A 123 -1.57 -4.99 -13.02
N MET A 124 -1.42 -3.69 -12.80
CA MET A 124 -2.53 -2.74 -12.74
C MET A 124 -3.25 -2.61 -14.07
N GLU A 125 -2.52 -2.44 -15.18
CA GLU A 125 -3.08 -2.34 -16.53
C GLU A 125 -3.82 -3.62 -16.95
N ASN A 126 -3.24 -4.79 -16.64
CA ASN A 126 -3.87 -6.09 -16.89
C ASN A 126 -5.19 -6.29 -16.10
N ASN A 127 -5.38 -5.53 -15.03
CA ASN A 127 -6.59 -5.56 -14.20
C ASN A 127 -7.52 -4.34 -14.42
N GLY A 128 -7.44 -3.68 -15.57
CA GLY A 128 -8.37 -2.62 -16.00
C GLY A 128 -8.13 -1.27 -15.31
N LEU A 129 -6.89 -1.00 -14.93
CA LEU A 129 -6.50 0.27 -14.30
C LEU A 129 -5.65 1.11 -15.27
N THR A 130 -5.96 2.38 -15.36
CA THR A 130 -5.17 3.36 -16.14
C THR A 130 -4.30 4.18 -15.22
N ILE A 131 -2.98 4.10 -15.40
CA ILE A 131 -2.01 4.83 -14.59
C ILE A 131 -2.15 6.35 -14.84
N LYS A 132 -2.20 7.11 -13.76
CA LYS A 132 -2.27 8.58 -13.76
C LYS A 132 -0.98 9.21 -13.32
N GLU A 133 -0.35 8.68 -12.27
CA GLU A 133 0.88 9.24 -11.72
C GLU A 133 1.74 8.15 -11.08
N LEU A 134 3.05 8.29 -11.24
CA LEU A 134 4.09 7.54 -10.51
C LEU A 134 4.98 8.55 -9.79
N THR A 135 5.07 8.46 -8.48
CA THR A 135 5.87 9.37 -7.66
C THR A 135 6.62 8.61 -6.58
N GLY A 136 7.76 9.11 -6.16
CA GLY A 136 8.53 8.58 -5.04
C GLY A 136 8.28 9.40 -3.77
N MET A 137 8.49 8.80 -2.62
CA MET A 137 8.50 9.48 -1.33
C MET A 137 9.92 9.46 -0.76
N SER A 138 10.45 10.62 -0.45
CA SER A 138 11.76 10.77 0.17
C SER A 138 11.62 11.22 1.63
N TYR A 139 12.56 10.80 2.46
CA TYR A 139 12.61 11.14 3.88
C TYR A 139 14.00 11.63 4.26
N ASN A 140 14.07 12.74 4.97
CA ASN A 140 15.31 13.22 5.57
C ASN A 140 15.32 12.90 7.08
N PRO A 141 16.18 11.98 7.55
CA PRO A 141 16.20 11.56 8.96
C PRO A 141 16.67 12.65 9.92
N LEU A 142 17.46 13.63 9.44
CA LEU A 142 17.96 14.75 10.27
C LEU A 142 16.86 15.78 10.54
N THR A 143 16.10 16.14 9.51
CA THR A 143 15.02 17.14 9.62
C THR A 143 13.66 16.52 9.89
N LYS A 144 13.52 15.17 9.79
CA LYS A 144 12.28 14.40 9.90
C LYS A 144 11.20 14.83 8.90
N ASN A 145 11.60 15.41 7.78
CA ASN A 145 10.69 15.87 6.74
C ASN A 145 10.50 14.80 5.66
N TYR A 146 9.27 14.70 5.15
CA TYR A 146 8.90 13.89 4.00
C TYR A 146 8.53 14.80 2.83
N TRP A 147 8.84 14.36 1.61
CA TRP A 147 8.37 15.02 0.39
C TRP A 147 8.15 14.02 -0.74
N LEU A 148 7.20 14.34 -1.61
CA LEU A 148 6.96 13.60 -2.84
C LEU A 148 7.83 14.15 -3.97
N GLY A 149 8.27 13.28 -4.88
CA GLY A 149 9.13 13.67 -5.98
C GLY A 149 9.27 12.60 -7.06
N LYS A 150 10.03 12.90 -8.09
CA LYS A 150 10.22 12.01 -9.25
C LYS A 150 11.16 10.83 -8.98
N ASN A 151 11.89 10.86 -7.86
CA ASN A 151 12.83 9.79 -7.53
C ASN A 151 12.09 8.59 -6.93
N VAL A 152 11.96 7.52 -7.70
CA VAL A 152 11.33 6.25 -7.33
C VAL A 152 12.33 5.15 -6.99
N ASP A 153 13.59 5.50 -6.71
CA ASP A 153 14.65 4.51 -6.52
C ASP A 153 14.46 3.65 -5.27
N VAL A 154 13.91 4.17 -4.18
CA VAL A 154 13.77 3.43 -2.92
C VAL A 154 12.35 2.92 -2.76
N ASN A 155 11.39 3.81 -2.74
CA ASN A 155 9.97 3.49 -2.68
C ASN A 155 9.20 4.33 -3.71
N TYR A 156 7.98 3.94 -3.98
CA TYR A 156 7.13 4.67 -4.91
C TYR A 156 5.65 4.50 -4.60
N LEU A 157 4.87 5.45 -5.09
CA LEU A 157 3.41 5.44 -5.08
C LEU A 157 2.91 5.49 -6.51
N ILE A 158 1.87 4.73 -6.81
CA ILE A 158 1.17 4.76 -8.09
C ILE A 158 -0.27 5.15 -7.84
N HIS A 159 -0.71 6.19 -8.54
CA HIS A 159 -2.12 6.55 -8.66
C HIS A 159 -2.67 6.03 -9.99
N ALA A 160 -3.80 5.36 -9.95
CA ALA A 160 -4.52 4.90 -11.14
C ALA A 160 -6.02 5.12 -11.01
N LYS A 161 -6.70 5.08 -12.15
CA LYS A 161 -8.17 5.05 -12.23
C LYS A 161 -8.67 3.73 -12.81
N LYS A 162 -9.76 3.22 -12.27
CA LYS A 162 -10.49 2.10 -12.86
C LYS A 162 -11.27 2.61 -14.10
N ILE A 163 -11.15 1.88 -15.22
CA ILE A 163 -11.85 2.17 -16.46
C ILE A 163 -13.30 1.62 -16.42
#